data_0498604a9b7400bcaa720eba68eef8f5
#
_entry.id   0498604a9b7400bcaa720eba68eef8f5
#
_cell.length_a   1.000
_cell.length_b   1.000
_cell.length_c   1.000
_cell.angle_alpha   90.00
_cell.angle_beta   90.00
_cell.angle_gamma   90.00
#
_symmetry.space_group_name_H-M   'P 1'
#
loop_
_entity.id
_entity.type
_entity.pdbx_description
1 polymer ?
#
loop_
_entity_poly.entity_id
_entity_poly.type
_entity_poly.pdbx_seq_one_letter_code
_entity_poly.pdbx_strand_id
1 'polypeptide(L)'
;MLHIIVRRVSLVVALGLTLGACGAPAAPGAPTPAASPLVAATPSVPPQPTVEAVDGAGQTIRLAGPAQRIVSLAPSNTELLFAIGAGAQMVGRDEFSDYPEAAKALPAIATGMGKLNTEAVVALEPDLILAAEITPPDQVETLRGLGFTVFVVINPDDFEGLYANVLSLGTLTGRATQAQGLADELRDRVTAVGQKLSSATTSPRVFYELDGTDPTKPWTSGPGTFLDLLIRAAGGTNVGAVLSTQFAQISSEELVRQDPQIILLGDTAYGTTIEGVSARAGWGTMTAIKQKAVHPFDDNLVSRPGPRMVDGLEQLARLIHPELFAQQSEY
;
A
#
# COMPACT_ATOMS: atom_id res chain seq x y z
N MET A 1 -42.53 -19.58 -22.43
CA MET A 1 -42.82 -20.92 -21.88
C MET A 1 -42.16 -20.95 -20.52
N LEU A 2 -42.94 -20.64 -19.47
CA LEU A 2 -43.80 -21.51 -18.65
C LEU A 2 -42.91 -22.48 -17.82
N HIS A 3 -42.80 -22.46 -16.48
CA HIS A 3 -43.86 -22.66 -15.47
C HIS A 3 -43.45 -22.16 -14.09
N ILE A 4 -44.42 -21.56 -13.43
CA ILE A 4 -44.54 -21.21 -12.02
C ILE A 4 -44.88 -22.48 -11.23
N ILE A 5 -44.29 -22.71 -10.06
CA ILE A 5 -44.88 -23.58 -9.02
C ILE A 5 -44.85 -22.85 -7.67
N VAL A 6 -46.04 -22.44 -7.25
CA VAL A 6 -46.42 -21.98 -5.94
C VAL A 6 -46.76 -23.21 -5.08
N ARG A 7 -46.22 -23.34 -3.86
CA ARG A 7 -46.76 -24.25 -2.85
C ARG A 7 -47.14 -23.46 -1.60
N ARG A 8 -48.46 -23.41 -1.41
CA ARG A 8 -49.12 -23.03 -0.14
C ARG A 8 -49.07 -24.22 0.82
N VAL A 9 -48.84 -23.97 2.11
CA VAL A 9 -49.16 -24.93 3.19
C VAL A 9 -50.01 -24.22 4.24
N SER A 10 -51.08 -24.92 4.59
CA SER A 10 -52.25 -24.47 5.34
C SER A 10 -52.01 -24.48 6.86
N LEU A 11 -52.70 -23.56 7.51
CA LEU A 11 -52.95 -23.39 8.91
C LEU A 11 -53.91 -24.48 9.45
N VAL A 12 -53.57 -25.12 10.56
CA VAL A 12 -54.50 -25.95 11.34
C VAL A 12 -54.68 -25.35 12.75
N VAL A 13 -55.90 -24.89 13.01
CA VAL A 13 -56.38 -24.44 14.34
C VAL A 13 -56.98 -25.66 15.02
N ALA A 14 -56.54 -25.98 16.22
CA ALA A 14 -57.22 -26.94 17.11
C ALA A 14 -57.68 -26.22 18.36
N LEU A 15 -59.00 -26.15 18.46
CA LEU A 15 -59.78 -25.61 19.60
C LEU A 15 -60.08 -26.75 20.57
N GLY A 16 -59.60 -26.69 21.81
CA GLY A 16 -59.93 -27.63 22.87
C GLY A 16 -60.55 -26.92 24.05
N LEU A 17 -61.86 -27.10 24.22
CA LEU A 17 -62.63 -26.76 25.42
C LEU A 17 -62.54 -27.90 26.42
N THR A 18 -62.26 -27.60 27.72
CA THR A 18 -62.70 -28.44 28.85
C THR A 18 -63.17 -27.59 30.06
N LEU A 19 -64.29 -28.01 30.57
CA LEU A 19 -65.04 -27.38 31.63
C LEU A 19 -64.42 -27.63 33.03
N GLY A 20 -64.47 -26.64 33.88
CA GLY A 20 -65.19 -26.51 35.18
C GLY A 20 -64.75 -27.34 36.37
N ALA A 21 -64.37 -26.65 37.47
CA ALA A 21 -64.72 -27.05 38.83
C ALA A 21 -64.64 -25.84 39.79
N CYS A 22 -65.68 -25.57 40.50
CA CYS A 22 -65.83 -24.60 41.60
C CYS A 22 -65.03 -25.05 42.84
N GLY A 23 -64.25 -24.13 43.44
CA GLY A 23 -63.63 -24.30 44.75
C GLY A 23 -63.57 -22.96 45.51
N ALA A 24 -64.03 -22.97 46.81
CA ALA A 24 -64.36 -21.86 47.72
C ALA A 24 -63.13 -20.91 48.05
N PRO A 25 -63.43 -19.72 48.64
CA PRO A 25 -62.46 -18.66 48.81
C PRO A 25 -61.52 -18.89 50.01
N ALA A 26 -60.20 -18.71 49.78
CA ALA A 26 -59.15 -18.62 50.80
C ALA A 26 -58.78 -17.15 51.06
N ALA A 27 -58.47 -16.84 52.30
CA ALA A 27 -58.18 -15.52 52.84
C ALA A 27 -56.98 -14.81 52.21
N PRO A 28 -56.89 -13.47 52.29
CA PRO A 28 -55.84 -12.69 51.68
C PRO A 28 -54.50 -12.89 52.39
N GLY A 29 -53.56 -13.54 51.68
CA GLY A 29 -52.17 -13.63 52.09
C GLY A 29 -51.42 -12.33 51.77
N ALA A 30 -50.50 -11.96 52.64
CA ALA A 30 -49.63 -10.78 52.52
C ALA A 30 -48.88 -10.73 51.25
N PRO A 31 -48.58 -9.55 50.66
CA PRO A 31 -47.86 -9.42 49.44
C PRO A 31 -46.38 -9.90 49.60
N THR A 32 -46.03 -10.90 48.88
CA THR A 32 -44.62 -11.33 48.71
C THR A 32 -43.86 -10.22 47.97
N PRO A 33 -42.70 -9.75 48.46
CA PRO A 33 -41.93 -8.77 47.74
C PRO A 33 -41.48 -9.34 46.37
N ALA A 34 -41.86 -8.64 45.31
CA ALA A 34 -41.44 -8.96 43.96
C ALA A 34 -39.91 -8.90 43.86
N ALA A 35 -39.28 -10.02 43.50
CA ALA A 35 -37.84 -10.06 43.20
C ALA A 35 -37.59 -9.11 42.02
N SER A 36 -36.82 -8.05 42.26
CA SER A 36 -36.30 -7.19 41.19
C SER A 36 -35.55 -8.05 40.17
N PRO A 37 -35.76 -7.88 38.87
CA PRO A 37 -34.97 -8.59 37.86
C PRO A 37 -33.49 -8.24 38.06
N LEU A 38 -32.64 -9.25 38.26
CA LEU A 38 -31.19 -9.11 38.17
C LEU A 38 -30.91 -8.60 36.75
N VAL A 39 -30.54 -7.34 36.62
CA VAL A 39 -29.95 -6.79 35.42
C VAL A 39 -28.63 -7.53 35.27
N ALA A 40 -28.56 -8.45 34.30
CA ALA A 40 -27.33 -9.11 33.94
C ALA A 40 -26.30 -8.02 33.55
N ALA A 41 -25.25 -7.91 34.34
CA ALA A 41 -24.13 -7.01 34.01
C ALA A 41 -23.58 -7.44 32.66
N THR A 42 -23.73 -6.58 31.67
CA THR A 42 -23.05 -6.74 30.38
C THR A 42 -21.54 -6.85 30.67
N PRO A 43 -20.85 -7.88 30.20
CA PRO A 43 -19.41 -7.98 30.43
C PRO A 43 -18.75 -6.72 29.89
N SER A 44 -18.20 -5.88 30.76
CA SER A 44 -17.38 -4.74 30.34
C SER A 44 -16.09 -5.29 29.75
N VAL A 45 -15.95 -5.18 28.44
CA VAL A 45 -14.66 -5.39 27.77
C VAL A 45 -13.67 -4.41 28.40
N PRO A 46 -12.51 -4.86 28.89
CA PRO A 46 -11.52 -3.94 29.45
C PRO A 46 -11.20 -2.85 28.40
N PRO A 47 -11.03 -1.59 28.80
CA PRO A 47 -10.67 -0.55 27.86
C PRO A 47 -9.37 -0.92 27.17
N GLN A 48 -9.41 -1.04 25.85
CA GLN A 48 -8.20 -1.27 25.03
C GLN A 48 -7.30 -0.04 25.17
N PRO A 49 -5.95 -0.22 25.26
CA PRO A 49 -5.05 0.91 25.34
C PRO A 49 -5.19 1.76 24.05
N THR A 50 -5.36 3.06 24.22
CA THR A 50 -5.34 4.03 23.12
C THR A 50 -4.03 3.88 22.36
N VAL A 51 -4.09 3.82 21.03
CA VAL A 51 -2.92 3.85 20.17
C VAL A 51 -2.79 5.22 19.51
N GLU A 52 -1.56 5.69 19.37
CA GLU A 52 -1.27 7.01 18.86
C GLU A 52 -0.04 6.95 17.92
N ALA A 53 -0.12 7.65 16.78
CA ALA A 53 1.00 7.85 15.87
C ALA A 53 0.88 9.23 15.20
N VAL A 54 2.02 9.80 14.81
CA VAL A 54 2.08 11.03 14.03
C VAL A 54 2.11 10.65 12.55
N ASP A 55 1.21 11.21 11.77
CA ASP A 55 1.16 10.97 10.32
C ASP A 55 2.18 11.84 9.55
N GLY A 56 2.33 11.56 8.26
CA GLY A 56 3.26 12.31 7.41
C GLY A 56 2.92 13.78 7.21
N ALA A 57 1.69 14.20 7.52
CA ALA A 57 1.28 15.61 7.54
C ALA A 57 1.54 16.28 8.91
N GLY A 58 2.18 15.58 9.87
CA GLY A 58 2.47 16.06 11.20
C GLY A 58 1.27 16.03 12.16
N GLN A 59 0.18 15.35 11.79
CA GLN A 59 -1.00 15.24 12.64
C GLN A 59 -0.88 14.02 13.56
N THR A 60 -1.21 14.22 14.84
CA THR A 60 -1.33 13.12 15.80
C THR A 60 -2.67 12.42 15.63
N ILE A 61 -2.64 11.17 15.20
CA ILE A 61 -3.81 10.30 15.03
C ILE A 61 -3.96 9.43 16.27
N ARG A 62 -5.17 9.39 16.83
CA ARG A 62 -5.52 8.62 18.03
C ARG A 62 -6.67 7.69 17.74
N LEU A 63 -6.50 6.41 18.09
CA LEU A 63 -7.53 5.38 18.01
C LEU A 63 -7.83 4.85 19.40
N ALA A 64 -9.06 4.44 19.66
CA ALA A 64 -9.48 3.85 20.94
C ALA A 64 -8.86 2.46 21.21
N GLY A 65 -8.16 1.92 20.21
CA GLY A 65 -7.44 0.64 20.21
C GLY A 65 -6.83 0.41 18.83
N PRO A 66 -6.14 -0.71 18.60
CA PRO A 66 -5.62 -1.06 17.28
C PRO A 66 -6.74 -1.09 16.23
N ALA A 67 -6.49 -0.50 15.06
CA ALA A 67 -7.43 -0.47 13.95
C ALA A 67 -7.85 -1.89 13.55
N GLN A 68 -9.15 -2.08 13.29
CA GLN A 68 -9.72 -3.38 12.91
C GLN A 68 -10.37 -3.35 11.52
N ARG A 69 -10.69 -2.16 11.01
CA ARG A 69 -11.38 -1.96 9.74
C ARG A 69 -10.65 -0.90 8.94
N ILE A 70 -9.66 -1.33 8.16
CA ILE A 70 -8.73 -0.43 7.46
C ILE A 70 -9.09 -0.35 5.98
N VAL A 71 -9.21 0.87 5.48
CA VAL A 71 -9.27 1.16 4.05
C VAL A 71 -7.91 1.72 3.61
N SER A 72 -7.33 1.15 2.56
CA SER A 72 -6.08 1.62 1.95
C SER A 72 -6.35 2.36 0.65
N LEU A 73 -5.80 3.56 0.50
CA LEU A 73 -5.95 4.40 -0.68
C LEU A 73 -4.73 4.36 -1.63
N ALA A 74 -3.76 3.47 -1.35
CA ALA A 74 -2.57 3.34 -2.21
C ALA A 74 -1.96 1.94 -2.14
N PRO A 75 -1.33 1.46 -3.24
CA PRO A 75 -0.67 0.16 -3.27
C PRO A 75 0.42 0.00 -2.22
N SER A 76 1.25 1.02 -1.99
CA SER A 76 2.31 1.01 -0.97
C SER A 76 1.77 0.74 0.44
N ASN A 77 0.65 1.37 0.80
CA ASN A 77 -0.01 1.18 2.10
C ASN A 77 -0.56 -0.24 2.24
N THR A 78 -1.17 -0.76 1.16
CA THR A 78 -1.66 -2.13 1.10
C THR A 78 -0.52 -3.13 1.32
N GLU A 79 0.59 -2.96 0.62
CA GLU A 79 1.77 -3.81 0.75
C GLU A 79 2.36 -3.76 2.17
N LEU A 80 2.45 -2.56 2.77
CA LEU A 80 2.89 -2.38 4.15
C LEU A 80 2.01 -3.15 5.14
N LEU A 81 0.67 -3.01 5.03
CA LEU A 81 -0.28 -3.71 5.90
C LEU A 81 -0.15 -5.23 5.80
N PHE A 82 -0.03 -5.77 4.60
CA PHE A 82 0.16 -7.21 4.43
C PHE A 82 1.51 -7.67 4.98
N ALA A 83 2.59 -6.91 4.76
CA ALA A 83 3.94 -7.26 5.21
C ALA A 83 4.07 -7.32 6.73
N ILE A 84 3.35 -6.46 7.47
CA ILE A 84 3.30 -6.51 8.95
C ILE A 84 2.22 -7.46 9.49
N GLY A 85 1.54 -8.21 8.63
CA GLY A 85 0.50 -9.18 9.03
C GLY A 85 -0.84 -8.53 9.42
N ALA A 86 -1.12 -7.30 8.98
CA ALA A 86 -2.38 -6.58 9.20
C ALA A 86 -3.40 -6.77 8.05
N GLY A 87 -3.10 -7.59 7.05
CA GLY A 87 -3.97 -7.79 5.88
C GLY A 87 -5.40 -8.22 6.22
N ALA A 88 -5.60 -9.01 7.30
CA ALA A 88 -6.93 -9.42 7.75
C ALA A 88 -7.77 -8.27 8.34
N GLN A 89 -7.15 -7.13 8.68
CA GLN A 89 -7.81 -5.94 9.18
C GLN A 89 -8.29 -5.02 8.04
N MET A 90 -7.88 -5.30 6.80
CA MET A 90 -8.30 -4.51 5.65
C MET A 90 -9.71 -4.86 5.22
N VAL A 91 -10.53 -3.85 4.95
CA VAL A 91 -11.91 -3.97 4.46
C VAL A 91 -12.10 -3.37 3.07
N GLY A 92 -11.13 -2.60 2.57
CA GLY A 92 -11.16 -2.01 1.24
C GLY A 92 -9.78 -1.55 0.78
N ARG A 93 -9.62 -1.46 -0.53
CA ARG A 93 -8.37 -1.04 -1.18
C ARG A 93 -8.64 -0.10 -2.37
N ASP A 94 -7.63 0.63 -2.81
CA ASP A 94 -7.67 1.29 -4.11
C ASP A 94 -7.64 0.26 -5.27
N GLU A 95 -7.90 0.71 -6.49
CA GLU A 95 -7.99 -0.17 -7.66
C GLU A 95 -6.63 -0.74 -8.11
N PHE A 96 -5.52 -0.09 -7.77
CA PHE A 96 -4.17 -0.48 -8.17
C PHE A 96 -3.44 -1.36 -7.15
N SER A 97 -4.03 -1.57 -5.98
CA SER A 97 -3.52 -2.47 -4.94
C SER A 97 -3.71 -3.93 -5.34
N ASP A 98 -2.76 -4.50 -6.03
CA ASP A 98 -2.77 -5.85 -6.59
C ASP A 98 -1.77 -6.82 -5.95
N TYR A 99 -0.98 -6.35 -5.00
CA TYR A 99 0.01 -7.15 -4.29
C TYR A 99 -0.16 -7.02 -2.75
N PRO A 100 -0.01 -8.15 -2.02
CA PRO A 100 0.07 -9.53 -2.54
C PRO A 100 -1.25 -9.95 -3.23
N GLU A 101 -1.26 -11.10 -3.92
CA GLU A 101 -2.44 -11.58 -4.64
C GLU A 101 -3.73 -11.57 -3.79
N ALA A 102 -3.59 -11.84 -2.48
CA ALA A 102 -4.69 -11.80 -1.51
C ALA A 102 -5.38 -10.42 -1.42
N ALA A 103 -4.68 -9.33 -1.75
CA ALA A 103 -5.27 -7.99 -1.74
C ALA A 103 -6.39 -7.86 -2.78
N LYS A 104 -6.30 -8.56 -3.91
CA LYS A 104 -7.29 -8.50 -4.99
C LYS A 104 -8.68 -8.98 -4.56
N ALA A 105 -8.76 -9.79 -3.51
CA ALA A 105 -10.04 -10.26 -2.96
C ALA A 105 -10.82 -9.16 -2.20
N LEU A 106 -10.15 -8.06 -1.82
CA LEU A 106 -10.77 -6.95 -1.12
C LEU A 106 -11.57 -6.05 -2.08
N PRO A 107 -12.69 -5.45 -1.63
CA PRO A 107 -13.42 -4.47 -2.40
C PRO A 107 -12.53 -3.31 -2.86
N ALA A 108 -12.60 -2.97 -4.15
CA ALA A 108 -11.98 -1.75 -4.66
C ALA A 108 -12.92 -0.56 -4.41
N ILE A 109 -12.40 0.51 -3.79
CA ILE A 109 -13.16 1.70 -3.39
C ILE A 109 -13.01 2.89 -4.36
N ALA A 110 -12.29 2.72 -5.46
CA ALA A 110 -12.14 3.73 -6.49
C ALA A 110 -12.93 3.34 -7.75
N THR A 111 -13.38 4.33 -8.46
CA THR A 111 -14.07 4.18 -9.74
C THR A 111 -13.26 4.84 -10.83
N GLY A 112 -12.35 4.08 -11.45
CA GLY A 112 -11.53 4.52 -12.57
C GLY A 112 -10.66 5.76 -12.29
N MET A 113 -9.41 5.75 -12.76
CA MET A 113 -8.45 6.87 -12.66
C MET A 113 -8.28 7.47 -11.24
N GLY A 114 -8.35 6.61 -10.20
CA GLY A 114 -8.10 7.04 -8.80
C GLY A 114 -9.19 7.89 -8.17
N LYS A 115 -10.36 8.05 -8.82
CA LYS A 115 -11.46 8.81 -8.23
C LYS A 115 -12.10 8.01 -7.08
N LEU A 116 -11.97 8.53 -5.87
CA LEU A 116 -12.51 7.92 -4.67
C LEU A 116 -14.05 7.82 -4.72
N ASN A 117 -14.57 6.63 -4.49
CA ASN A 117 -15.98 6.41 -4.22
C ASN A 117 -16.27 6.53 -2.73
N THR A 118 -16.60 7.74 -2.29
CA THR A 118 -16.85 8.05 -0.88
C THR A 118 -17.99 7.22 -0.28
N GLU A 119 -19.04 6.92 -1.06
CA GLU A 119 -20.16 6.10 -0.61
C GLU A 119 -19.70 4.65 -0.32
N ALA A 120 -18.82 4.10 -1.15
CA ALA A 120 -18.23 2.79 -0.92
C ALA A 120 -17.36 2.79 0.36
N VAL A 121 -16.61 3.85 0.61
CA VAL A 121 -15.84 3.99 1.87
C VAL A 121 -16.76 4.04 3.07
N VAL A 122 -17.84 4.85 3.02
CA VAL A 122 -18.84 4.93 4.11
C VAL A 122 -19.46 3.57 4.38
N ALA A 123 -19.84 2.82 3.35
CA ALA A 123 -20.44 1.49 3.49
C ALA A 123 -19.51 0.45 4.14
N LEU A 124 -18.20 0.65 4.07
CA LEU A 124 -17.22 -0.22 4.71
C LEU A 124 -16.99 0.09 6.19
N GLU A 125 -17.51 1.20 6.72
CA GLU A 125 -17.39 1.62 8.12
C GLU A 125 -15.95 1.47 8.66
N PRO A 126 -14.94 2.09 8.03
CA PRO A 126 -13.57 1.96 8.48
C PRO A 126 -13.33 2.72 9.79
N ASP A 127 -12.51 2.15 10.68
CA ASP A 127 -11.99 2.85 11.86
C ASP A 127 -10.66 3.56 11.56
N LEU A 128 -10.01 3.21 10.44
CA LEU A 128 -8.80 3.87 9.93
C LEU A 128 -8.79 3.88 8.40
N ILE A 129 -8.46 5.02 7.81
CA ILE A 129 -8.17 5.16 6.38
C ILE A 129 -6.69 5.53 6.24
N LEU A 130 -5.95 4.77 5.41
CA LEU A 130 -4.58 5.09 5.06
C LEU A 130 -4.55 5.82 3.71
N ALA A 131 -4.34 7.11 3.74
CA ALA A 131 -4.00 7.91 2.56
C ALA A 131 -2.50 7.82 2.27
N ALA A 132 -2.09 8.10 1.04
CA ALA A 132 -0.70 8.29 0.67
C ALA A 132 -0.46 9.75 0.26
N GLU A 133 0.79 10.14 0.11
CA GLU A 133 1.15 11.49 -0.33
C GLU A 133 0.52 11.85 -1.68
N ILE A 134 0.34 10.87 -2.57
CA ILE A 134 -0.33 11.05 -3.86
C ILE A 134 -1.85 11.29 -3.72
N THR A 135 -2.46 10.99 -2.56
CA THR A 135 -3.89 11.25 -2.35
C THR A 135 -4.14 12.75 -2.32
N PRO A 136 -5.01 13.29 -3.18
CA PRO A 136 -5.29 14.72 -3.20
C PRO A 136 -5.72 15.25 -1.82
N PRO A 137 -5.16 16.39 -1.37
CA PRO A 137 -5.46 16.95 -0.04
C PRO A 137 -6.96 17.20 0.21
N ASP A 138 -7.70 17.61 -0.82
CA ASP A 138 -9.15 17.83 -0.76
C ASP A 138 -9.94 16.52 -0.52
N GLN A 139 -9.44 15.40 -1.01
CA GLN A 139 -10.03 14.08 -0.70
C GLN A 139 -9.77 13.71 0.76
N VAL A 140 -8.56 13.93 1.27
CA VAL A 140 -8.22 13.70 2.68
C VAL A 140 -9.11 14.54 3.60
N GLU A 141 -9.27 15.84 3.30
CA GLU A 141 -10.13 16.75 4.05
C GLU A 141 -11.61 16.34 3.97
N THR A 142 -12.08 15.90 2.82
CA THR A 142 -13.44 15.38 2.66
C THR A 142 -13.70 14.19 3.56
N LEU A 143 -12.79 13.22 3.60
CA LEU A 143 -12.91 12.04 4.46
C LEU A 143 -12.89 12.42 5.95
N ARG A 144 -11.99 13.33 6.34
CA ARG A 144 -11.93 13.87 7.71
C ARG A 144 -13.22 14.61 8.09
N GLY A 145 -13.76 15.41 7.16
CA GLY A 145 -15.04 16.13 7.32
C GLY A 145 -16.25 15.22 7.50
N LEU A 146 -16.20 13.99 6.98
CA LEU A 146 -17.18 12.94 7.20
C LEU A 146 -17.00 12.20 8.53
N GLY A 147 -15.99 12.54 9.32
CA GLY A 147 -15.71 11.96 10.64
C GLY A 147 -14.78 10.75 10.60
N PHE A 148 -14.18 10.41 9.46
CA PHE A 148 -13.22 9.31 9.39
C PHE A 148 -11.85 9.70 9.95
N THR A 149 -11.20 8.74 10.60
CA THR A 149 -9.80 8.86 10.99
C THR A 149 -8.91 8.56 9.78
N VAL A 150 -8.16 9.56 9.31
CA VAL A 150 -7.27 9.43 8.15
C VAL A 150 -5.83 9.65 8.57
N PHE A 151 -4.99 8.65 8.34
CA PHE A 151 -3.54 8.69 8.52
C PHE A 151 -2.87 8.81 7.16
N VAL A 152 -2.03 9.83 6.98
CA VAL A 152 -1.31 10.07 5.72
C VAL A 152 0.08 9.45 5.80
N VAL A 153 0.36 8.47 4.96
CA VAL A 153 1.70 7.88 4.78
C VAL A 153 2.42 8.69 3.71
N ILE A 154 3.54 9.31 4.04
CA ILE A 154 4.36 10.06 3.08
C ILE A 154 5.37 9.14 2.38
N ASN A 155 5.79 9.57 1.18
CA ASN A 155 6.90 8.94 0.51
C ASN A 155 8.18 9.13 1.35
N PRO A 156 9.00 8.10 1.50
CA PRO A 156 10.23 8.22 2.27
C PRO A 156 11.30 8.99 1.47
N ASP A 157 11.94 9.97 2.11
CA ASP A 157 13.10 10.68 1.57
C ASP A 157 14.39 9.85 1.71
N ASP A 158 14.37 8.90 2.63
CA ASP A 158 15.43 7.94 2.91
C ASP A 158 14.87 6.60 3.44
N PHE A 159 15.74 5.64 3.71
CA PHE A 159 15.30 4.34 4.24
C PHE A 159 14.82 4.42 5.69
N GLU A 160 15.28 5.37 6.49
CA GLU A 160 14.76 5.56 7.86
C GLU A 160 13.31 6.02 7.82
N GLY A 161 12.92 6.86 6.85
CA GLY A 161 11.52 7.22 6.59
C GLY A 161 10.65 6.00 6.22
N LEU A 162 11.17 5.05 5.41
CA LEU A 162 10.47 3.79 5.13
C LEU A 162 10.25 2.98 6.41
N TYR A 163 11.29 2.84 7.26
CA TYR A 163 11.18 2.09 8.51
C TYR A 163 10.22 2.78 9.49
N ALA A 164 10.22 4.11 9.55
CA ALA A 164 9.28 4.88 10.35
C ALA A 164 7.82 4.64 9.91
N ASN A 165 7.55 4.58 8.60
CA ASN A 165 6.22 4.22 8.08
C ASN A 165 5.81 2.82 8.53
N VAL A 166 6.69 1.81 8.42
CA VAL A 166 6.45 0.44 8.88
C VAL A 166 6.08 0.42 10.37
N LEU A 167 6.85 1.11 11.23
CA LEU A 167 6.65 1.13 12.68
C LEU A 167 5.37 1.85 13.08
N SER A 168 5.05 2.97 12.41
CA SER A 168 3.80 3.72 12.65
C SER A 168 2.57 2.87 12.35
N LEU A 169 2.56 2.16 11.21
CA LEU A 169 1.48 1.25 10.87
C LEU A 169 1.43 0.06 11.82
N GLY A 170 2.57 -0.46 12.27
CA GLY A 170 2.65 -1.48 13.32
C GLY A 170 1.97 -1.05 14.61
N THR A 171 2.18 0.20 15.03
CA THR A 171 1.52 0.80 16.21
C THR A 171 0.02 0.89 16.02
N LEU A 172 -0.44 1.50 14.90
CA LEU A 172 -1.86 1.72 14.63
C LEU A 172 -2.66 0.42 14.48
N THR A 173 -2.02 -0.66 14.01
CA THR A 173 -2.67 -1.95 13.76
C THR A 173 -2.49 -2.98 14.87
N GLY A 174 -1.73 -2.64 15.93
CA GLY A 174 -1.38 -3.58 16.99
C GLY A 174 -0.41 -4.68 16.53
N ARG A 175 0.39 -4.40 15.50
CA ARG A 175 1.40 -5.31 14.91
C ARG A 175 2.84 -4.82 15.19
N ALA A 176 3.07 -4.16 16.31
CA ALA A 176 4.35 -3.52 16.62
C ALA A 176 5.54 -4.49 16.55
N THR A 177 5.40 -5.73 17.03
CA THR A 177 6.47 -6.75 16.98
C THR A 177 6.79 -7.15 15.55
N GLN A 178 5.77 -7.38 14.71
CA GLN A 178 5.95 -7.73 13.29
C GLN A 178 6.57 -6.57 12.51
N ALA A 179 6.10 -5.36 12.79
CA ALA A 179 6.64 -4.14 12.17
C ALA A 179 8.12 -3.91 12.54
N GLN A 180 8.49 -4.15 13.80
CA GLN A 180 9.91 -4.06 14.22
C GLN A 180 10.75 -5.10 13.48
N GLY A 181 10.29 -6.36 13.43
CA GLY A 181 11.01 -7.42 12.72
C GLY A 181 11.19 -7.10 11.23
N LEU A 182 10.15 -6.57 10.57
CA LEU A 182 10.24 -6.15 9.17
C LEU A 182 11.22 -4.98 8.99
N ALA A 183 11.14 -3.95 9.85
CA ALA A 183 12.03 -2.79 9.75
C ALA A 183 13.51 -3.21 9.94
N ASP A 184 13.79 -4.13 10.85
CA ASP A 184 15.15 -4.64 11.08
C ASP A 184 15.63 -5.47 9.87
N GLU A 185 14.79 -6.35 9.32
CA GLU A 185 15.10 -7.12 8.10
C GLU A 185 15.43 -6.18 6.92
N LEU A 186 14.58 -5.19 6.66
CA LEU A 186 14.79 -4.24 5.57
C LEU A 186 16.09 -3.45 5.77
N ARG A 187 16.40 -3.02 7.00
CA ARG A 187 17.63 -2.31 7.35
C ARG A 187 18.87 -3.17 7.10
N ASP A 188 18.83 -4.44 7.49
CA ASP A 188 19.92 -5.38 7.25
C ASP A 188 20.18 -5.58 5.76
N ARG A 189 19.14 -5.71 4.97
CA ARG A 189 19.23 -5.86 3.50
C ARG A 189 19.82 -4.60 2.84
N VAL A 190 19.36 -3.41 3.21
CA VAL A 190 19.92 -2.14 2.72
C VAL A 190 21.40 -2.03 3.08
N THR A 191 21.74 -2.37 4.32
CA THR A 191 23.14 -2.38 4.81
C THR A 191 24.01 -3.35 4.01
N ALA A 192 23.50 -4.55 3.70
CA ALA A 192 24.22 -5.55 2.91
C ALA A 192 24.49 -5.08 1.47
N VAL A 193 23.55 -4.37 0.85
CA VAL A 193 23.76 -3.72 -0.46
C VAL A 193 24.88 -2.68 -0.35
N GLY A 194 24.81 -1.77 0.64
CA GLY A 194 25.83 -0.73 0.85
C GLY A 194 27.23 -1.31 1.10
N GLN A 195 27.32 -2.41 1.83
CA GLN A 195 28.60 -3.12 2.07
C GLN A 195 29.21 -3.66 0.78
N LYS A 196 28.40 -4.27 -0.09
CA LYS A 196 28.86 -4.75 -1.40
C LYS A 196 29.33 -3.60 -2.28
N LEU A 197 28.58 -2.51 -2.31
CA LEU A 197 28.89 -1.32 -3.12
C LEU A 197 30.09 -0.53 -2.59
N SER A 198 30.58 -0.78 -1.36
CA SER A 198 31.74 -0.09 -0.80
C SER A 198 33.02 -0.29 -1.62
N SER A 199 33.08 -1.34 -2.43
CA SER A 199 34.19 -1.62 -3.37
C SER A 199 33.95 -1.09 -4.78
N ALA A 200 32.82 -0.46 -5.05
CA ALA A 200 32.53 0.14 -6.37
C ALA A 200 33.51 1.28 -6.65
N THR A 201 34.10 1.27 -7.84
CA THR A 201 35.05 2.31 -8.27
C THR A 201 34.45 3.29 -9.27
N THR A 202 33.20 3.03 -9.70
CA THR A 202 32.44 3.83 -10.68
C THR A 202 31.04 4.11 -10.16
N SER A 203 30.38 5.13 -10.74
CA SER A 203 28.97 5.43 -10.53
C SER A 203 28.29 5.62 -11.88
N PRO A 204 27.82 4.55 -12.52
CA PRO A 204 27.23 4.61 -13.86
C PRO A 204 26.03 5.55 -13.92
N ARG A 205 25.91 6.29 -15.03
CA ARG A 205 24.75 7.15 -15.32
C ARG A 205 23.57 6.27 -15.74
N VAL A 206 22.49 6.36 -14.98
CA VAL A 206 21.26 5.56 -15.15
C VAL A 206 20.12 6.48 -15.60
N PHE A 207 19.52 6.17 -16.73
CA PHE A 207 18.26 6.74 -17.16
C PHE A 207 17.14 5.74 -16.85
N TYR A 208 16.14 6.16 -16.07
CA TYR A 208 14.93 5.38 -15.82
C TYR A 208 13.78 5.97 -16.64
N GLU A 209 13.23 5.21 -17.56
CA GLU A 209 12.08 5.60 -18.36
C GLU A 209 10.80 5.19 -17.63
N LEU A 210 10.02 6.20 -17.19
CA LEU A 210 8.70 6.01 -16.59
C LEU A 210 7.60 5.88 -17.63
N ASP A 211 7.70 6.67 -18.70
CA ASP A 211 6.75 6.68 -19.82
C ASP A 211 7.46 7.19 -21.07
N GLY A 212 7.62 6.33 -22.06
CA GLY A 212 8.21 6.58 -23.38
C GLY A 212 7.19 6.79 -24.49
N THR A 213 5.92 7.06 -24.19
CA THR A 213 4.85 7.29 -25.18
C THR A 213 5.25 8.40 -26.16
N ASP A 214 5.90 9.48 -25.69
CA ASP A 214 6.57 10.44 -26.54
C ASP A 214 8.09 10.16 -26.54
N PRO A 215 8.63 9.48 -27.56
CA PRO A 215 10.04 9.10 -27.59
C PRO A 215 10.99 10.29 -27.73
N THR A 216 10.50 11.48 -28.06
CA THR A 216 11.32 12.70 -28.16
C THR A 216 11.53 13.38 -26.81
N LYS A 217 10.67 13.10 -25.85
CA LYS A 217 10.71 13.65 -24.49
C LYS A 217 10.06 12.69 -23.49
N PRO A 218 10.66 11.51 -23.23
CA PRO A 218 10.14 10.55 -22.27
C PRO A 218 10.09 11.13 -20.86
N TRP A 219 9.16 10.62 -20.03
CA TRP A 219 9.10 10.93 -18.62
C TRP A 219 10.15 10.18 -17.82
N THR A 220 10.71 10.87 -16.84
CA THR A 220 11.68 10.29 -15.90
C THR A 220 11.53 10.92 -14.51
N SER A 221 12.26 10.35 -13.56
CA SER A 221 12.32 10.78 -12.18
C SER A 221 13.48 11.75 -11.96
N GLY A 222 13.17 12.93 -11.43
CA GLY A 222 14.12 13.96 -11.05
C GLY A 222 14.67 13.79 -9.62
N PRO A 223 15.37 14.81 -9.11
CA PRO A 223 15.99 14.77 -7.79
C PRO A 223 14.95 14.76 -6.66
N GLY A 224 15.30 14.13 -5.53
CA GLY A 224 14.47 14.11 -4.32
C GLY A 224 13.25 13.20 -4.42
N THR A 225 13.24 12.25 -5.35
CA THR A 225 12.25 11.18 -5.39
C THR A 225 12.81 9.90 -4.74
N PHE A 226 11.93 9.01 -4.31
CA PHE A 226 12.37 7.69 -3.83
C PHE A 226 13.06 6.86 -4.93
N LEU A 227 12.75 7.07 -6.21
CA LEU A 227 13.48 6.45 -7.31
C LEU A 227 14.91 7.02 -7.46
N ASP A 228 15.07 8.34 -7.32
CA ASP A 228 16.40 8.97 -7.24
C ASP A 228 17.21 8.43 -6.05
N LEU A 229 16.56 8.29 -4.90
CA LEU A 229 17.15 7.65 -3.71
C LEU A 229 17.65 6.23 -4.04
N LEU A 230 16.81 5.41 -4.68
CA LEU A 230 17.15 4.02 -5.00
C LEU A 230 18.31 3.92 -6.01
N ILE A 231 18.31 4.72 -7.08
CA ILE A 231 19.40 4.75 -8.05
C ILE A 231 20.73 5.13 -7.37
N ARG A 232 20.72 6.17 -6.52
CA ARG A 232 21.93 6.60 -5.79
C ARG A 232 22.38 5.55 -4.77
N ALA A 233 21.44 4.96 -4.02
CA ALA A 233 21.74 3.92 -3.05
C ALA A 233 22.25 2.63 -3.72
N ALA A 234 21.89 2.38 -4.98
CA ALA A 234 22.39 1.30 -5.81
C ALA A 234 23.75 1.61 -6.46
N GLY A 235 24.38 2.74 -6.13
CA GLY A 235 25.71 3.16 -6.64
C GLY A 235 25.66 3.84 -8.02
N GLY A 236 24.48 4.17 -8.54
CA GLY A 236 24.30 4.87 -9.81
C GLY A 236 24.20 6.39 -9.67
N THR A 237 24.28 7.07 -10.81
CA THR A 237 23.98 8.51 -10.94
C THR A 237 22.69 8.66 -11.74
N ASN A 238 21.66 9.26 -11.15
CA ASN A 238 20.39 9.48 -11.85
C ASN A 238 20.53 10.55 -12.94
N VAL A 239 20.28 10.19 -14.19
CA VAL A 239 20.27 11.14 -15.33
C VAL A 239 19.19 12.19 -15.18
N GLY A 240 18.06 11.85 -14.58
CA GLY A 240 16.96 12.77 -14.29
C GLY A 240 17.31 13.84 -13.23
N ALA A 241 18.43 13.72 -12.52
CA ALA A 241 18.84 14.70 -11.50
C ALA A 241 19.07 16.13 -12.03
N VAL A 242 19.15 16.30 -13.36
CA VAL A 242 19.24 17.61 -14.02
C VAL A 242 17.89 18.35 -14.09
N LEU A 243 16.78 17.66 -13.82
CA LEU A 243 15.45 18.25 -13.86
C LEU A 243 15.21 19.17 -12.66
N SER A 244 14.34 20.15 -12.84
CA SER A 244 13.97 21.09 -11.77
C SER A 244 12.80 20.61 -10.90
N THR A 245 12.16 19.51 -11.28
CA THR A 245 11.00 18.93 -10.60
C THR A 245 11.19 17.44 -10.38
N GLN A 246 10.43 16.88 -9.44
CA GLN A 246 10.50 15.47 -9.08
C GLN A 246 10.17 14.51 -10.24
N PHE A 247 9.20 14.87 -11.07
CA PHE A 247 8.83 14.09 -12.25
C PHE A 247 8.65 15.05 -13.41
N ALA A 248 9.33 14.80 -14.53
CA ALA A 248 9.24 15.61 -15.73
C ALA A 248 9.67 14.86 -16.99
N GLN A 249 9.38 15.46 -18.13
CA GLN A 249 9.91 15.01 -19.41
C GLN A 249 11.34 15.52 -19.58
N ILE A 250 12.22 14.66 -20.10
CA ILE A 250 13.57 15.01 -20.50
C ILE A 250 13.69 14.92 -22.02
N SER A 251 14.26 15.93 -22.69
CA SER A 251 14.39 15.87 -24.15
C SER A 251 15.41 14.82 -24.59
N SER A 252 15.20 14.23 -25.78
CA SER A 252 16.16 13.29 -26.36
C SER A 252 17.54 13.91 -26.55
N GLU A 253 17.64 15.21 -26.85
CA GLU A 253 18.92 15.92 -26.97
C GLU A 253 19.65 15.96 -25.63
N GLU A 254 18.92 16.25 -24.55
CA GLU A 254 19.47 16.25 -23.20
C GLU A 254 19.93 14.83 -22.79
N LEU A 255 19.12 13.80 -23.08
CA LEU A 255 19.49 12.42 -22.83
C LEU A 255 20.78 12.03 -23.59
N VAL A 256 20.90 12.37 -24.85
CA VAL A 256 22.11 12.13 -25.64
C VAL A 256 23.31 12.88 -25.04
N ARG A 257 23.11 14.11 -24.57
CA ARG A 257 24.15 14.91 -23.91
C ARG A 257 24.60 14.30 -22.59
N GLN A 258 23.67 13.77 -21.80
CA GLN A 258 23.93 13.08 -20.52
C GLN A 258 24.60 11.73 -20.73
N ASP A 259 24.43 11.12 -21.91
CA ASP A 259 24.99 9.82 -22.31
C ASP A 259 24.84 8.74 -21.22
N PRO A 260 23.61 8.26 -20.95
CA PRO A 260 23.38 7.20 -19.97
C PRO A 260 24.17 5.94 -20.34
N GLN A 261 24.75 5.31 -19.34
CA GLN A 261 25.45 4.03 -19.46
C GLN A 261 24.49 2.84 -19.27
N ILE A 262 23.37 3.09 -18.61
CA ILE A 262 22.30 2.10 -18.38
C ILE A 262 20.96 2.79 -18.62
N ILE A 263 20.05 2.11 -19.31
CA ILE A 263 18.65 2.52 -19.48
C ILE A 263 17.77 1.43 -18.87
N LEU A 264 16.88 1.84 -17.96
CA LEU A 264 15.89 0.98 -17.32
C LEU A 264 14.49 1.38 -17.80
N LEU A 265 13.73 0.40 -18.27
CA LEU A 265 12.40 0.59 -18.84
C LEU A 265 11.33 0.16 -17.83
N GLY A 266 10.71 1.11 -17.13
CA GLY A 266 9.60 0.89 -16.21
C GLY A 266 8.26 0.70 -16.91
N ASP A 267 8.16 1.10 -18.17
CA ASP A 267 6.93 1.11 -18.96
C ASP A 267 6.76 -0.09 -19.91
N THR A 268 7.54 -1.14 -19.73
CA THR A 268 7.44 -2.38 -20.55
C THR A 268 6.06 -3.04 -20.46
N ALA A 269 5.38 -2.92 -19.34
CA ALA A 269 4.00 -3.40 -19.19
C ALA A 269 3.00 -2.69 -20.11
N TYR A 270 3.36 -1.51 -20.61
CA TYR A 270 2.57 -0.70 -21.54
C TYR A 270 3.02 -0.79 -23.00
N GLY A 271 3.94 -1.73 -23.28
CA GLY A 271 4.35 -2.08 -24.65
C GLY A 271 5.68 -1.49 -25.09
N THR A 272 6.42 -0.79 -24.23
CA THR A 272 7.79 -0.36 -24.52
C THR A 272 8.71 -1.59 -24.61
N THR A 273 9.54 -1.65 -25.68
CA THR A 273 10.47 -2.76 -25.89
C THR A 273 11.90 -2.27 -26.03
N ILE A 274 12.87 -3.14 -25.73
CA ILE A 274 14.30 -2.85 -25.88
C ILE A 274 14.63 -2.47 -27.32
N GLU A 275 14.06 -3.18 -28.29
CA GLU A 275 14.27 -2.94 -29.73
C GLU A 275 13.69 -1.58 -30.13
N GLY A 276 12.47 -1.26 -29.68
CA GLY A 276 11.82 0.01 -29.95
C GLY A 276 12.64 1.20 -29.42
N VAL A 277 13.11 1.10 -28.18
CA VAL A 277 13.97 2.13 -27.56
C VAL A 277 15.30 2.26 -28.27
N SER A 278 15.93 1.15 -28.62
CA SER A 278 17.23 1.14 -29.33
C SER A 278 17.15 1.73 -30.74
N ALA A 279 15.97 1.71 -31.37
CA ALA A 279 15.71 2.26 -32.71
C ALA A 279 15.29 3.74 -32.70
N ARG A 280 15.13 4.38 -31.54
CA ARG A 280 14.76 5.79 -31.46
C ARG A 280 15.81 6.69 -32.14
N ALA A 281 15.33 7.70 -32.86
CA ALA A 281 16.20 8.61 -33.60
C ALA A 281 17.19 9.34 -32.65
N GLY A 282 18.49 9.29 -33.00
CA GLY A 282 19.59 9.90 -32.24
C GLY A 282 20.08 9.07 -31.04
N TRP A 283 19.34 8.07 -30.56
CA TRP A 283 19.72 7.30 -29.38
C TRP A 283 20.86 6.32 -29.59
N GLY A 284 21.11 5.89 -30.86
CA GLY A 284 22.20 4.98 -31.21
C GLY A 284 23.62 5.49 -30.87
N THR A 285 23.74 6.77 -30.50
CA THR A 285 25.03 7.36 -30.07
C THR A 285 25.29 7.16 -28.59
N MET A 286 24.26 6.89 -27.77
CA MET A 286 24.39 6.71 -26.32
C MET A 286 25.14 5.43 -25.97
N THR A 287 25.90 5.49 -24.88
CA THR A 287 26.71 4.37 -24.37
C THR A 287 25.83 3.16 -24.04
N ALA A 288 24.67 3.35 -23.39
CA ALA A 288 23.75 2.27 -23.06
C ALA A 288 23.30 1.48 -24.29
N ILE A 289 23.00 2.16 -25.41
CA ILE A 289 22.56 1.49 -26.64
C ILE A 289 23.72 0.71 -27.28
N LYS A 290 24.89 1.31 -27.35
CA LYS A 290 26.10 0.65 -27.92
C LYS A 290 26.51 -0.58 -27.13
N GLN A 291 26.38 -0.53 -25.81
CA GLN A 291 26.73 -1.62 -24.91
C GLN A 291 25.58 -2.61 -24.65
N LYS A 292 24.41 -2.39 -25.25
CA LYS A 292 23.21 -3.20 -25.04
C LYS A 292 22.79 -3.25 -23.55
N ALA A 293 23.03 -2.17 -22.81
CA ALA A 293 22.67 -1.99 -21.42
C ALA A 293 21.29 -1.30 -21.27
N VAL A 294 20.31 -1.82 -22.02
CA VAL A 294 18.89 -1.44 -21.93
C VAL A 294 18.16 -2.63 -21.33
N HIS A 295 17.54 -2.43 -20.18
CA HIS A 295 16.93 -3.51 -19.41
C HIS A 295 15.47 -3.20 -19.06
N PRO A 296 14.56 -4.17 -19.18
CA PRO A 296 13.23 -4.05 -18.58
C PRO A 296 13.37 -4.03 -17.06
N PHE A 297 12.49 -3.28 -16.41
CA PHE A 297 12.45 -3.21 -14.95
C PHE A 297 11.01 -3.33 -14.46
N ASP A 298 10.78 -4.05 -13.35
CA ASP A 298 9.48 -4.07 -12.70
C ASP A 298 9.26 -2.75 -11.97
N ASP A 299 8.49 -1.85 -12.59
CA ASP A 299 8.19 -0.53 -12.04
C ASP A 299 7.56 -0.58 -10.65
N ASN A 300 6.79 -1.62 -10.32
CA ASN A 300 6.17 -1.77 -9.01
C ASN A 300 7.18 -1.81 -7.85
N LEU A 301 8.44 -2.15 -8.12
CA LEU A 301 9.50 -2.19 -7.10
C LEU A 301 10.07 -0.80 -6.78
N VAL A 302 9.87 0.17 -7.67
CA VAL A 302 10.47 1.51 -7.56
C VAL A 302 9.46 2.65 -7.70
N SER A 303 8.18 2.35 -7.97
CA SER A 303 7.09 3.32 -8.03
C SER A 303 6.15 3.24 -6.82
N ARG A 304 6.27 2.19 -6.01
CA ARG A 304 5.47 1.97 -4.80
C ARG A 304 6.38 2.07 -3.57
N PRO A 305 6.37 3.21 -2.84
CA PRO A 305 7.26 3.42 -1.69
C PRO A 305 6.83 2.59 -0.47
N GLY A 306 7.02 1.28 -0.56
CA GLY A 306 6.69 0.26 0.42
C GLY A 306 7.85 -0.72 0.65
N PRO A 307 7.61 -1.87 1.29
CA PRO A 307 8.68 -2.82 1.66
C PRO A 307 9.47 -3.32 0.46
N ARG A 308 8.83 -3.47 -0.71
CA ARG A 308 9.47 -3.94 -1.94
C ARG A 308 10.44 -2.94 -2.58
N MET A 309 10.51 -1.69 -2.08
CA MET A 309 11.60 -0.78 -2.47
C MET A 309 12.98 -1.39 -2.24
N VAL A 310 13.13 -2.23 -1.21
CA VAL A 310 14.41 -2.89 -0.93
C VAL A 310 14.70 -3.99 -1.96
N ASP A 311 13.69 -4.69 -2.47
CA ASP A 311 13.84 -5.61 -3.61
C ASP A 311 14.29 -4.82 -4.87
N GLY A 312 13.68 -3.64 -5.09
CA GLY A 312 14.06 -2.70 -6.14
C GLY A 312 15.51 -2.24 -6.01
N LEU A 313 15.94 -1.85 -4.81
CA LEU A 313 17.33 -1.49 -4.53
C LEU A 313 18.30 -2.63 -4.88
N GLU A 314 18.01 -3.85 -4.44
CA GLU A 314 18.86 -5.01 -4.70
C GLU A 314 18.95 -5.32 -6.20
N GLN A 315 17.82 -5.21 -6.92
CA GLN A 315 17.79 -5.43 -8.37
C GLN A 315 18.55 -4.33 -9.11
N LEU A 316 18.35 -3.05 -8.74
CA LEU A 316 19.11 -1.93 -9.29
C LEU A 316 20.60 -2.12 -9.07
N ALA A 317 21.02 -2.46 -7.84
CA ALA A 317 22.44 -2.66 -7.53
C ALA A 317 23.09 -3.77 -8.40
N ARG A 318 22.36 -4.87 -8.66
CA ARG A 318 22.83 -5.95 -9.55
C ARG A 318 22.92 -5.52 -11.01
N LEU A 319 22.03 -4.65 -11.47
CA LEU A 319 22.05 -4.15 -12.85
C LEU A 319 23.12 -3.08 -13.05
N ILE A 320 23.36 -2.24 -12.04
CA ILE A 320 24.32 -1.14 -12.10
C ILE A 320 25.75 -1.63 -11.88
N HIS A 321 25.94 -2.62 -11.00
CA HIS A 321 27.25 -3.17 -10.62
C HIS A 321 27.25 -4.71 -10.67
N PRO A 322 26.98 -5.32 -11.84
CA PRO A 322 26.90 -6.77 -11.95
C PRO A 322 28.17 -7.49 -11.46
N GLU A 323 29.33 -6.85 -11.58
CA GLU A 323 30.63 -7.36 -11.14
C GLU A 323 30.72 -7.60 -9.62
N LEU A 324 29.96 -6.82 -8.82
CA LEU A 324 29.95 -6.93 -7.36
C LEU A 324 28.91 -7.94 -6.83
N PHE A 325 27.99 -8.37 -7.69
CA PHE A 325 26.89 -9.28 -7.37
C PHE A 325 26.98 -10.62 -8.10
N ALA A 326 27.98 -10.78 -9.00
CA ALA A 326 28.28 -12.09 -9.55
C ALA A 326 28.63 -13.05 -8.39
N GLN A 327 27.97 -14.21 -8.32
CA GLN A 327 28.38 -15.26 -7.39
C GLN A 327 29.84 -15.59 -7.74
N GLN A 328 30.75 -15.47 -6.78
CA GLN A 328 32.05 -16.11 -6.91
C GLN A 328 31.74 -17.60 -7.01
N SER A 329 31.86 -18.16 -8.21
CA SER A 329 31.89 -19.60 -8.40
C SER A 329 33.12 -20.07 -7.61
N GLU A 330 32.86 -20.67 -6.44
CA GLU A 330 33.90 -21.38 -5.71
C GLU A 330 34.41 -22.49 -6.64
N TYR A 331 35.70 -22.36 -7.03
CA TYR A 331 36.46 -23.43 -7.66
C TYR A 331 36.85 -24.48 -6.62
#